data_f8a66061febbc1d2aca256bd603c5bed
#
_entry.id   f8a66061febbc1d2aca256bd603c5bed
#
_cell.length_a   1.000
_cell.length_b   1.000
_cell.length_c   1.000
_cell.angle_alpha   90.00
_cell.angle_beta   90.00
_cell.angle_gamma   90.00
#
_symmetry.space_group_name_H-M   'P 1'
#
loop_
_entity.id
_entity.type
_entity.pdbx_description
1 polymer ?
#
loop_
_entity_poly.entity_id
_entity_poly.type
_entity_poly.pdbx_seq_one_letter_code
_entity_poly.pdbx_strand_id
1 'polypeptide(L)'
;MDFSFWNNKKYRYGIIGGVVLLITVIALAIRLLPMGDLVGTGDMIAGPDAWYNLRLVEVLLASGGFISFEAMTLFPYGQDIVWGPLFTYISAFFGMFAGDAGRTALIDAVSWVPAVLGALMVPVMFFIGKKLGDWKTGLLAGLFIAVVGGQFFSRTLYGHFDHHVAETLFSTLFVLCYVLGLANLNGKEISLKNPSSLKLPLIFGVLSGIAYLLSLLTM
;
A
#
# COMPACT_ATOMS: atom_id res chain seq x y z
N MET A 1 29.91 -22.90 -15.19
CA MET A 1 28.92 -22.83 -14.08
C MET A 1 27.71 -23.64 -14.53
N ASP A 2 27.38 -24.69 -13.78
CA ASP A 2 26.21 -25.51 -14.09
C ASP A 2 24.95 -24.81 -13.54
N PHE A 3 24.06 -24.34 -14.44
CA PHE A 3 22.78 -23.71 -14.12
C PHE A 3 21.62 -24.71 -14.14
N SER A 4 21.86 -25.98 -13.95
CA SER A 4 20.85 -27.05 -13.97
C SER A 4 19.70 -26.80 -12.94
N PHE A 5 20.00 -26.13 -11.81
CA PHE A 5 19.00 -25.72 -10.82
C PHE A 5 17.93 -24.76 -11.38
N TRP A 6 18.27 -23.99 -12.45
CA TRP A 6 17.31 -23.06 -13.07
C TRP A 6 16.17 -23.78 -13.81
N ASN A 7 16.40 -25.02 -14.23
CA ASN A 7 15.39 -25.85 -14.88
C ASN A 7 14.35 -26.38 -13.88
N ASN A 8 14.68 -26.40 -12.58
CA ASN A 8 13.73 -26.77 -11.55
C ASN A 8 12.82 -25.58 -11.21
N LYS A 9 11.53 -25.69 -11.55
CA LYS A 9 10.53 -24.63 -11.35
C LYS A 9 10.49 -24.13 -9.89
N LYS A 10 10.63 -25.03 -8.91
CA LYS A 10 10.56 -24.68 -7.47
C LYS A 10 11.70 -23.77 -7.07
N TYR A 11 12.94 -24.11 -7.44
CA TYR A 11 14.10 -23.25 -7.14
C TYR A 11 14.04 -21.92 -7.87
N ARG A 12 13.63 -21.93 -9.15
CA ARG A 12 13.46 -20.70 -9.94
C ARG A 12 12.46 -19.75 -9.28
N TYR A 13 11.29 -20.23 -8.84
CA TYR A 13 10.31 -19.37 -8.16
C TYR A 13 10.80 -18.87 -6.80
N GLY A 14 11.55 -19.70 -6.06
CA GLY A 14 12.19 -19.29 -4.81
C GLY A 14 13.19 -18.14 -5.02
N ILE A 15 14.06 -18.25 -6.02
CA ILE A 15 15.04 -17.20 -6.35
C ILE A 15 14.33 -15.91 -6.79
N ILE A 16 13.33 -16.00 -7.69
CA ILE A 16 12.59 -14.83 -8.15
C ILE A 16 11.89 -14.15 -6.95
N GLY A 17 11.25 -14.93 -6.08
CA GLY A 17 10.62 -14.40 -4.86
C GLY A 17 11.62 -13.72 -3.94
N GLY A 18 12.81 -14.31 -3.75
CA GLY A 18 13.91 -13.70 -2.99
C GLY A 18 14.38 -12.37 -3.60
N VAL A 19 14.49 -12.28 -4.92
CA VAL A 19 14.85 -11.04 -5.61
C VAL A 19 13.76 -9.97 -5.45
N VAL A 20 12.48 -10.34 -5.58
CA VAL A 20 11.36 -9.40 -5.34
C VAL A 20 11.39 -8.88 -3.91
N LEU A 21 11.59 -9.77 -2.93
CA LEU A 21 11.73 -9.37 -1.53
C LEU A 21 12.91 -8.41 -1.32
N LEU A 22 14.07 -8.71 -1.92
CA LEU A 22 15.24 -7.84 -1.85
C LEU A 22 14.95 -6.45 -2.42
N ILE A 23 14.31 -6.37 -3.60
CA ILE A 23 13.91 -5.09 -4.19
C ILE A 23 12.93 -4.36 -3.27
N THR A 24 11.98 -5.07 -2.63
CA THR A 24 11.03 -4.48 -1.69
C THR A 24 11.75 -3.89 -0.47
N VAL A 25 12.72 -4.63 0.09
CA VAL A 25 13.53 -4.15 1.23
C VAL A 25 14.38 -2.94 0.84
N ILE A 26 15.00 -2.95 -0.34
CA ILE A 26 15.73 -1.79 -0.86
C ILE A 26 14.79 -0.58 -1.05
N ALA A 27 13.60 -0.81 -1.62
CA ALA A 27 12.58 0.22 -1.78
C ALA A 27 12.16 0.85 -0.44
N LEU A 28 12.00 0.01 0.59
CA LEU A 28 11.73 0.48 1.96
C LEU A 28 12.93 1.28 2.51
N ALA A 29 14.14 0.74 2.42
CA ALA A 29 15.34 1.40 2.93
C ALA A 29 15.55 2.80 2.32
N ILE A 30 15.33 2.95 1.00
CA ILE A 30 15.42 4.26 0.33
C ILE A 30 14.34 5.22 0.85
N ARG A 31 13.12 4.73 1.12
CA ARG A 31 12.02 5.55 1.65
C ARG A 31 12.21 5.95 3.11
N LEU A 32 13.05 5.22 3.84
CA LEU A 32 13.41 5.54 5.22
C LEU A 32 14.59 6.51 5.35
N LEU A 33 15.22 6.96 4.26
CA LEU A 33 16.36 7.90 4.33
C LEU A 33 16.05 9.16 5.15
N PRO A 34 14.85 9.80 5.06
CA PRO A 34 14.53 10.97 5.88
C PRO A 34 14.40 10.68 7.37
N MET A 35 14.31 9.40 7.77
CA MET A 35 14.14 9.01 9.17
C MET A 35 15.25 9.56 10.07
N GLY A 36 16.50 9.62 9.55
CA GLY A 36 17.63 10.13 10.32
C GLY A 36 17.48 11.58 10.76
N ASP A 37 16.74 12.38 10.00
CA ASP A 37 16.53 13.80 10.28
C ASP A 37 15.21 14.08 11.03
N LEU A 38 14.27 13.16 11.02
CA LEU A 38 12.90 13.39 11.52
C LEU A 38 12.59 12.69 12.85
N VAL A 39 13.18 11.54 13.12
CA VAL A 39 12.87 10.77 14.36
C VAL A 39 13.17 11.61 15.60
N GLY A 40 12.22 11.65 16.51
CA GLY A 40 12.32 12.36 17.77
C GLY A 40 12.14 13.88 17.68
N THR A 41 12.00 14.45 16.47
CA THR A 41 11.80 15.90 16.32
C THR A 41 10.34 16.33 16.55
N GLY A 42 9.41 15.42 16.32
CA GLY A 42 7.98 15.73 16.31
C GLY A 42 7.52 16.43 15.03
N ASP A 43 8.33 16.36 13.96
CA ASP A 43 8.02 16.93 12.65
C ASP A 43 7.72 15.86 11.59
N MET A 44 7.07 16.30 10.50
CA MET A 44 6.75 15.51 9.31
C MET A 44 7.09 16.28 8.03
N ILE A 45 7.39 15.58 6.93
CA ILE A 45 7.75 16.21 5.63
C ILE A 45 6.52 16.81 4.94
N ALA A 46 5.35 16.68 5.41
CA ALA A 46 4.17 17.02 4.63
C ALA A 46 3.58 18.37 5.01
N GLY A 47 2.74 18.86 4.09
CA GLY A 47 1.90 20.03 4.30
C GLY A 47 0.74 19.77 5.27
N PRO A 48 -0.34 20.58 5.18
CA PRO A 48 -1.46 20.54 6.14
C PRO A 48 -2.14 19.17 6.24
N ASP A 49 -2.17 18.38 5.17
CA ASP A 49 -2.85 17.07 5.12
C ASP A 49 -2.25 16.06 6.10
N ALA A 50 -0.94 16.07 6.31
CA ALA A 50 -0.30 15.19 7.28
C ALA A 50 -0.75 15.47 8.71
N TRP A 51 -0.80 16.75 9.08
CA TRP A 51 -1.24 17.16 10.41
C TRP A 51 -2.73 16.88 10.65
N TYR A 52 -3.54 17.03 9.60
CA TYR A 52 -4.93 16.67 9.65
C TYR A 52 -5.13 15.15 9.83
N ASN A 53 -4.45 14.33 9.04
CA ASN A 53 -4.48 12.87 9.18
C ASN A 53 -3.96 12.43 10.56
N LEU A 54 -2.90 13.06 11.09
CA LEU A 54 -2.42 12.80 12.45
C LEU A 54 -3.50 13.12 13.48
N ARG A 55 -4.20 14.25 13.34
CA ARG A 55 -5.30 14.62 14.23
C ARG A 55 -6.39 13.55 14.27
N LEU A 56 -6.78 13.00 13.12
CA LEU A 56 -7.77 11.92 13.08
C LEU A 56 -7.28 10.65 13.79
N VAL A 57 -5.99 10.33 13.66
CA VAL A 57 -5.39 9.20 14.40
C VAL A 57 -5.39 9.45 15.90
N GLU A 58 -5.00 10.64 16.35
CA GLU A 58 -5.03 11.04 17.77
C GLU A 58 -6.44 10.89 18.35
N VAL A 59 -7.46 11.38 17.63
CA VAL A 59 -8.85 11.26 18.06
C VAL A 59 -9.31 9.81 18.08
N LEU A 60 -9.00 9.03 17.06
CA LEU A 60 -9.34 7.61 16.99
C LEU A 60 -8.76 6.83 18.18
N LEU A 61 -7.48 7.04 18.49
CA LEU A 61 -6.80 6.37 19.60
C LEU A 61 -7.35 6.82 20.96
N ALA A 62 -7.73 8.07 21.10
CA ALA A 62 -8.27 8.61 22.36
C ALA A 62 -9.72 8.21 22.60
N SER A 63 -10.57 8.20 21.57
CA SER A 63 -12.02 7.94 21.68
C SER A 63 -12.39 6.46 21.48
N GLY A 64 -11.49 5.66 20.89
CA GLY A 64 -11.76 4.28 20.50
C GLY A 64 -12.69 4.14 19.28
N GLY A 65 -13.05 5.22 18.59
CA GLY A 65 -13.92 5.21 17.42
C GLY A 65 -13.62 6.34 16.43
N PHE A 66 -13.91 6.09 15.16
CA PHE A 66 -13.79 7.11 14.13
C PHE A 66 -14.91 8.14 14.29
N ILE A 67 -14.56 9.43 14.22
CA ILE A 67 -15.52 10.53 14.28
C ILE A 67 -16.00 10.89 12.86
N SER A 68 -17.27 11.27 12.73
CA SER A 68 -17.85 11.77 11.48
C SER A 68 -17.83 13.28 11.35
N PHE A 69 -17.53 13.98 12.45
CA PHE A 69 -17.50 15.44 12.53
C PHE A 69 -16.27 15.91 13.29
N GLU A 70 -15.49 16.83 12.70
CA GLU A 70 -14.31 17.44 13.33
C GLU A 70 -14.61 18.92 13.65
N ALA A 71 -14.73 19.21 14.95
CA ALA A 71 -15.12 20.53 15.42
C ALA A 71 -14.03 21.60 15.24
N MET A 72 -12.77 21.21 15.13
CA MET A 72 -11.63 22.14 15.01
C MET A 72 -11.34 22.55 13.56
N THR A 73 -11.82 21.78 12.58
CA THR A 73 -11.73 22.15 11.17
C THR A 73 -12.76 23.24 10.87
N LEU A 74 -12.39 24.29 10.13
CA LEU A 74 -13.23 25.45 9.82
C LEU A 74 -13.83 26.11 11.09
N PHE A 75 -13.06 26.16 12.16
CA PHE A 75 -13.49 26.74 13.42
C PHE A 75 -14.11 28.14 13.21
N PRO A 76 -15.25 28.51 13.89
CA PRO A 76 -15.94 27.76 14.97
C PRO A 76 -17.02 26.78 14.48
N TYR A 77 -17.22 26.59 13.19
CA TYR A 77 -18.37 25.85 12.65
C TYR A 77 -18.15 24.33 12.62
N GLY A 78 -16.90 23.87 12.55
CA GLY A 78 -16.59 22.47 12.34
C GLY A 78 -16.86 22.00 10.90
N GLN A 79 -16.55 20.74 10.62
CA GLN A 79 -16.80 20.13 9.31
C GLN A 79 -17.11 18.64 9.45
N ASP A 80 -18.04 18.15 8.62
CA ASP A 80 -18.25 16.72 8.44
C ASP A 80 -17.05 16.09 7.73
N ILE A 81 -16.62 14.92 8.20
CA ILE A 81 -15.57 14.13 7.58
C ILE A 81 -16.23 13.28 6.49
N VAL A 82 -16.00 13.65 5.23
CA VAL A 82 -16.64 13.02 4.06
C VAL A 82 -15.82 11.93 3.39
N TRP A 83 -14.55 11.78 3.79
CA TRP A 83 -13.68 10.72 3.26
C TRP A 83 -13.66 9.47 4.15
N GLY A 84 -13.21 8.38 3.56
CA GLY A 84 -13.24 7.08 4.22
C GLY A 84 -12.22 6.96 5.36
N PRO A 85 -12.51 6.13 6.35
CA PRO A 85 -11.71 6.01 7.57
C PRO A 85 -10.49 5.08 7.46
N LEU A 86 -10.32 4.38 6.34
CA LEU A 86 -9.36 3.27 6.25
C LEU A 86 -7.92 3.70 6.50
N PHE A 87 -7.49 4.84 5.93
CA PHE A 87 -6.14 5.34 6.16
C PHE A 87 -5.89 5.67 7.63
N THR A 88 -6.89 6.26 8.30
CA THR A 88 -6.83 6.55 9.75
C THR A 88 -6.69 5.26 10.56
N TYR A 89 -7.43 4.19 10.24
CA TYR A 89 -7.30 2.90 10.93
C TYR A 89 -5.96 2.21 10.68
N ILE A 90 -5.47 2.21 9.43
CA ILE A 90 -4.12 1.68 9.12
C ILE A 90 -3.07 2.44 9.95
N SER A 91 -3.19 3.76 10.00
CA SER A 91 -2.23 4.61 10.70
C SER A 91 -2.32 4.46 12.21
N ALA A 92 -3.53 4.31 12.76
CA ALA A 92 -3.74 4.03 14.18
C ALA A 92 -3.11 2.68 14.59
N PHE A 93 -3.17 1.66 13.72
CA PHE A 93 -2.47 0.41 13.97
C PHE A 93 -0.95 0.62 14.15
N PHE A 94 -0.32 1.45 13.32
CA PHE A 94 1.08 1.81 13.51
C PHE A 94 1.26 2.67 14.78
N GLY A 95 0.34 3.61 15.03
CA GLY A 95 0.33 4.46 16.22
C GLY A 95 0.30 3.68 17.54
N MET A 96 -0.32 2.50 17.57
CA MET A 96 -0.34 1.64 18.76
C MET A 96 1.06 1.21 19.20
N PHE A 97 2.05 1.16 18.31
CA PHE A 97 3.43 0.84 18.66
C PHE A 97 4.14 1.98 19.41
N ALA A 98 3.61 3.19 19.40
CA ALA A 98 4.13 4.30 20.21
C ALA A 98 3.83 4.12 21.70
N GLY A 99 2.79 3.35 22.07
CA GLY A 99 2.34 3.19 23.44
C GLY A 99 2.04 4.54 24.10
N ASP A 100 2.42 4.69 25.37
CA ASP A 100 2.23 5.92 26.16
C ASP A 100 3.41 6.90 26.06
N ALA A 101 4.30 6.73 25.04
CA ALA A 101 5.53 7.52 24.94
C ALA A 101 5.29 8.98 24.43
N GLY A 102 4.05 9.36 24.22
CA GLY A 102 3.64 10.73 23.88
C GLY A 102 3.56 11.02 22.39
N ARG A 103 3.23 12.28 22.06
CA ARG A 103 2.89 12.72 20.70
C ARG A 103 4.05 12.53 19.71
N THR A 104 5.29 12.81 20.10
CA THR A 104 6.46 12.63 19.24
C THR A 104 6.63 11.18 18.82
N ALA A 105 6.49 10.23 19.76
CA ALA A 105 6.56 8.81 19.44
C ALA A 105 5.40 8.36 18.53
N LEU A 106 4.21 8.94 18.69
CA LEU A 106 3.09 8.69 17.78
C LEU A 106 3.42 9.18 16.35
N ILE A 107 4.00 10.37 16.20
CA ILE A 107 4.44 10.91 14.91
C ILE A 107 5.47 9.98 14.28
N ASP A 108 6.47 9.56 15.05
CA ASP A 108 7.50 8.63 14.56
C ASP A 108 6.88 7.30 14.10
N ALA A 109 5.91 6.77 14.83
CA ALA A 109 5.25 5.52 14.50
C ALA A 109 4.40 5.61 13.22
N VAL A 110 3.57 6.65 13.07
CA VAL A 110 2.71 6.81 11.87
C VAL A 110 3.52 7.19 10.63
N SER A 111 4.68 7.80 10.80
CA SER A 111 5.60 8.17 9.71
C SER A 111 6.13 6.95 8.93
N TRP A 112 6.04 5.73 9.48
CA TRP A 112 6.35 4.49 8.78
C TRP A 112 5.32 4.10 7.73
N VAL A 113 4.05 4.54 7.89
CA VAL A 113 2.94 4.12 7.03
C VAL A 113 3.22 4.36 5.55
N PRO A 114 3.58 5.59 5.10
CA PRO A 114 3.84 5.84 3.70
C PRO A 114 5.01 5.01 3.15
N ALA A 115 6.08 4.83 3.92
CA ALA A 115 7.25 4.07 3.48
C ALA A 115 6.93 2.58 3.29
N VAL A 116 6.18 1.99 4.22
CA VAL A 116 5.76 0.59 4.15
C VAL A 116 4.79 0.36 2.99
N LEU A 117 3.73 1.16 2.88
CA LEU A 117 2.76 1.03 1.80
C LEU A 117 3.40 1.29 0.42
N GLY A 118 4.32 2.27 0.34
CA GLY A 118 5.09 2.55 -0.87
C GLY A 118 6.00 1.39 -1.29
N ALA A 119 6.65 0.71 -0.35
CA ALA A 119 7.47 -0.46 -0.63
C ALA A 119 6.63 -1.67 -1.09
N LEU A 120 5.41 -1.83 -0.55
CA LEU A 120 4.47 -2.89 -0.96
C LEU A 120 4.01 -2.77 -2.42
N MET A 121 4.20 -1.62 -3.07
CA MET A 121 3.96 -1.49 -4.52
C MET A 121 4.89 -2.36 -5.35
N VAL A 122 6.08 -2.70 -4.86
CA VAL A 122 7.06 -3.52 -5.60
C VAL A 122 6.49 -4.90 -5.98
N PRO A 123 6.02 -5.74 -5.04
CA PRO A 123 5.42 -7.02 -5.40
C PRO A 123 4.15 -6.87 -6.26
N VAL A 124 3.33 -5.82 -6.06
CA VAL A 124 2.14 -5.58 -6.88
C VAL A 124 2.53 -5.34 -8.33
N MET A 125 3.48 -4.44 -8.57
CA MET A 125 4.00 -4.14 -9.91
C MET A 125 4.75 -5.32 -10.53
N PHE A 126 5.46 -6.12 -9.72
CA PHE A 126 6.05 -7.37 -10.20
C PHE A 126 4.99 -8.31 -10.78
N PHE A 127 3.88 -8.54 -10.08
CA PHE A 127 2.84 -9.45 -10.56
C PHE A 127 2.12 -8.90 -11.80
N ILE A 128 1.88 -7.60 -11.88
CA ILE A 128 1.32 -6.95 -13.08
C ILE A 128 2.28 -7.15 -14.27
N GLY A 129 3.54 -6.76 -14.13
CA GLY A 129 4.54 -6.87 -15.18
C GLY A 129 4.77 -8.33 -15.61
N LYS A 130 4.81 -9.27 -14.65
CA LYS A 130 4.91 -10.71 -14.94
C LYS A 130 3.69 -11.21 -15.72
N LYS A 131 2.51 -10.64 -15.52
CA LYS A 131 1.30 -11.06 -16.22
C LYS A 131 1.19 -10.48 -17.61
N LEU A 132 1.67 -9.26 -17.81
CA LEU A 132 1.70 -8.59 -19.13
C LEU A 132 2.82 -9.11 -20.05
N GLY A 133 3.90 -9.60 -19.46
CA GLY A 133 5.04 -10.19 -20.16
C GLY A 133 5.48 -11.50 -19.51
N ASP A 134 6.65 -11.46 -18.89
CA ASP A 134 7.24 -12.60 -18.20
C ASP A 134 7.80 -12.19 -16.82
N TRP A 135 8.50 -13.11 -16.14
CA TRP A 135 9.10 -12.83 -14.83
C TRP A 135 10.18 -11.73 -14.88
N LYS A 136 10.87 -11.54 -16.01
CA LYS A 136 11.88 -10.49 -16.19
C LYS A 136 11.21 -9.13 -16.28
N THR A 137 10.13 -9.05 -17.08
CA THR A 137 9.26 -7.85 -17.14
C THR A 137 8.73 -7.49 -15.77
N GLY A 138 8.32 -8.50 -14.97
CA GLY A 138 7.89 -8.29 -13.58
C GLY A 138 9.00 -7.72 -12.70
N LEU A 139 10.22 -8.26 -12.76
CA LEU A 139 11.35 -7.74 -11.98
C LEU A 139 11.69 -6.30 -12.38
N LEU A 140 11.68 -5.99 -13.67
CA LEU A 140 11.90 -4.62 -14.15
C LEU A 140 10.81 -3.67 -13.64
N ALA A 141 9.53 -4.05 -13.71
CA ALA A 141 8.43 -3.24 -13.20
C ALA A 141 8.56 -2.97 -11.68
N GLY A 142 8.91 -4.01 -10.90
CA GLY A 142 9.19 -3.87 -9.47
C GLY A 142 10.39 -2.97 -9.18
N LEU A 143 11.47 -3.08 -9.95
CA LEU A 143 12.64 -2.22 -9.81
C LEU A 143 12.32 -0.76 -10.16
N PHE A 144 11.59 -0.53 -11.25
CA PHE A 144 11.20 0.83 -11.63
C PHE A 144 10.36 1.52 -10.54
N ILE A 145 9.33 0.86 -10.02
CA ILE A 145 8.48 1.48 -8.98
C ILE A 145 9.25 1.69 -7.65
N ALA A 146 10.31 0.91 -7.41
CA ALA A 146 11.15 1.08 -6.24
C ALA A 146 11.90 2.42 -6.24
N VAL A 147 12.35 2.87 -7.45
CA VAL A 147 13.29 4.00 -7.59
C VAL A 147 12.76 5.16 -8.47
N VAL A 148 11.61 4.99 -9.14
CA VAL A 148 11.08 6.03 -10.04
C VAL A 148 10.78 7.31 -9.25
N GLY A 149 11.39 8.41 -9.67
CA GLY A 149 11.16 9.73 -9.09
C GLY A 149 9.75 10.26 -9.36
N GLY A 150 9.44 11.42 -8.75
CA GLY A 150 8.15 12.11 -8.92
C GLY A 150 7.21 11.96 -7.73
N GLN A 151 5.94 12.26 -7.92
CA GLN A 151 4.94 12.35 -6.85
C GLN A 151 4.81 11.05 -6.03
N PHE A 152 4.79 9.89 -6.69
CA PHE A 152 4.68 8.62 -5.98
C PHE A 152 5.86 8.42 -5.02
N PHE A 153 7.08 8.66 -5.48
CA PHE A 153 8.27 8.50 -4.65
C PHE A 153 8.27 9.47 -3.47
N SER A 154 8.08 10.77 -3.73
CA SER A 154 8.09 11.79 -2.68
C SER A 154 6.99 11.57 -1.63
N ARG A 155 5.79 11.16 -2.06
CA ARG A 155 4.65 10.91 -1.16
C ARG A 155 4.73 9.56 -0.41
N THR A 156 5.75 8.74 -0.69
CA THR A 156 5.99 7.47 0.01
C THR A 156 7.22 7.49 0.90
N LEU A 157 7.84 8.65 1.12
CA LEU A 157 8.96 8.80 2.06
C LEU A 157 8.47 8.77 3.51
N TYR A 158 9.34 8.31 4.42
CA TYR A 158 9.12 8.40 5.85
C TYR A 158 8.78 9.84 6.25
N GLY A 159 7.74 10.02 7.03
CA GLY A 159 7.28 11.36 7.44
C GLY A 159 6.37 12.07 6.44
N HIS A 160 6.19 11.56 5.21
CA HIS A 160 5.19 12.10 4.27
C HIS A 160 3.82 11.46 4.53
N PHE A 161 3.20 11.84 5.64
CA PHE A 161 2.01 11.19 6.17
C PHE A 161 0.74 11.64 5.45
N ASP A 162 0.45 11.00 4.28
CA ASP A 162 -0.67 11.33 3.41
C ASP A 162 -1.37 10.05 2.91
N HIS A 163 -2.70 10.10 2.77
CA HIS A 163 -3.56 8.98 2.37
C HIS A 163 -3.34 8.50 0.93
N HIS A 164 -2.82 9.36 0.05
CA HIS A 164 -2.61 9.03 -1.36
C HIS A 164 -1.75 7.79 -1.61
N VAL A 165 -0.86 7.43 -0.68
CA VAL A 165 -0.08 6.19 -0.80
C VAL A 165 -0.98 4.96 -0.70
N ALA A 166 -1.94 4.96 0.22
CA ALA A 166 -2.89 3.86 0.40
C ALA A 166 -3.88 3.79 -0.79
N GLU A 167 -4.38 4.93 -1.23
CA GLU A 167 -5.20 5.04 -2.44
C GLU A 167 -4.49 4.43 -3.66
N THR A 168 -3.24 4.81 -3.90
CA THR A 168 -2.44 4.30 -5.03
C THR A 168 -2.20 2.79 -4.90
N LEU A 169 -1.91 2.30 -3.70
CA LEU A 169 -1.68 0.86 -3.47
C LEU A 169 -2.96 0.05 -3.75
N PHE A 170 -4.10 0.45 -3.18
CA PHE A 170 -5.34 -0.30 -3.33
C PHE A 170 -5.93 -0.20 -4.73
N SER A 171 -5.84 0.95 -5.40
CA SER A 171 -6.25 1.08 -6.81
C SER A 171 -5.37 0.23 -7.73
N THR A 172 -4.05 0.12 -7.46
CA THR A 172 -3.16 -0.75 -8.24
C THR A 172 -3.43 -2.24 -7.94
N LEU A 173 -3.76 -2.60 -6.70
CA LEU A 173 -4.22 -3.94 -6.34
C LEU A 173 -5.53 -4.31 -7.04
N PHE A 174 -6.47 -3.37 -7.15
CA PHE A 174 -7.68 -3.54 -7.95
C PHE A 174 -7.32 -3.92 -9.39
N VAL A 175 -6.43 -3.17 -10.03
CA VAL A 175 -5.98 -3.44 -11.41
C VAL A 175 -5.32 -4.81 -11.50
N LEU A 176 -4.43 -5.18 -10.56
CA LEU A 176 -3.79 -6.50 -10.53
C LEU A 176 -4.83 -7.62 -10.47
N CYS A 177 -5.77 -7.55 -9.52
CA CYS A 177 -6.80 -8.58 -9.37
C CYS A 177 -7.70 -8.66 -10.60
N TYR A 178 -8.08 -7.53 -11.18
CA TYR A 178 -8.87 -7.46 -12.41
C TYR A 178 -8.15 -8.14 -13.58
N VAL A 179 -6.88 -7.82 -13.82
CA VAL A 179 -6.06 -8.45 -14.87
C VAL A 179 -5.90 -9.96 -14.64
N LEU A 180 -5.71 -10.39 -13.40
CA LEU A 180 -5.63 -11.81 -13.06
C LEU A 180 -6.98 -12.52 -13.30
N GLY A 181 -8.09 -11.88 -12.98
CA GLY A 181 -9.43 -12.37 -13.27
C GLY A 181 -9.65 -12.61 -14.75
N LEU A 182 -9.41 -11.59 -15.57
CA LEU A 182 -9.52 -11.66 -17.03
C LEU A 182 -8.59 -12.72 -17.64
N ALA A 183 -7.36 -12.78 -17.18
CA ALA A 183 -6.39 -13.74 -17.68
C ALA A 183 -6.75 -15.20 -17.38
N ASN A 184 -7.52 -15.45 -16.32
CA ASN A 184 -8.03 -16.80 -16.01
C ASN A 184 -9.32 -17.14 -16.78
N LEU A 185 -9.96 -16.17 -17.44
CA LEU A 185 -11.06 -16.38 -18.39
C LEU A 185 -10.57 -16.75 -19.80
N ASN A 186 -9.31 -16.46 -20.14
CA ASN A 186 -8.78 -16.57 -21.49
C ASN A 186 -9.08 -17.95 -22.11
N GLY A 187 -9.80 -17.94 -23.24
CA GLY A 187 -10.18 -19.17 -23.98
C GLY A 187 -11.21 -20.06 -23.29
N LYS A 188 -11.84 -19.64 -22.18
CA LYS A 188 -12.88 -20.38 -21.50
C LYS A 188 -14.25 -19.80 -21.82
N GLU A 189 -15.19 -20.66 -22.17
CA GLU A 189 -16.59 -20.25 -22.25
C GLU A 189 -17.14 -19.97 -20.83
N ILE A 190 -17.79 -18.83 -20.69
CA ILE A 190 -18.51 -18.49 -19.46
C ILE A 190 -19.81 -19.32 -19.47
N SER A 191 -19.79 -20.44 -18.79
CA SER A 191 -20.94 -21.34 -18.68
C SER A 191 -21.25 -21.68 -17.23
N LEU A 192 -22.47 -21.41 -16.82
CA LEU A 192 -22.99 -21.83 -15.51
C LEU A 192 -23.07 -23.36 -15.36
N LYS A 193 -23.01 -24.11 -16.48
CA LYS A 193 -23.01 -25.59 -16.48
C LYS A 193 -21.68 -26.18 -15.98
N ASN A 194 -20.61 -25.42 -16.02
CA ASN A 194 -19.30 -25.84 -15.50
C ASN A 194 -18.69 -24.77 -14.57
N PRO A 195 -19.22 -24.63 -13.33
CA PRO A 195 -18.81 -23.57 -12.39
C PRO A 195 -17.35 -23.70 -11.94
N SER A 196 -16.74 -24.87 -12.03
CA SER A 196 -15.33 -25.06 -11.67
C SER A 196 -14.38 -24.26 -12.57
N SER A 197 -14.75 -24.02 -13.84
CA SER A 197 -13.96 -23.22 -14.78
C SER A 197 -13.92 -21.73 -14.41
N LEU A 198 -14.92 -21.26 -13.66
CA LEU A 198 -15.09 -19.88 -13.25
C LEU A 198 -14.50 -19.58 -11.85
N LYS A 199 -14.05 -20.62 -11.12
CA LYS A 199 -13.58 -20.44 -9.72
C LYS A 199 -12.53 -19.35 -9.56
N LEU A 200 -11.43 -19.41 -10.32
CA LEU A 200 -10.36 -18.40 -10.22
C LEU A 200 -10.79 -17.01 -10.73
N PRO A 201 -11.46 -16.87 -11.89
CA PRO A 201 -12.02 -15.60 -12.33
C PRO A 201 -12.94 -14.96 -11.27
N LEU A 202 -13.81 -15.73 -10.63
CA LEU A 202 -14.70 -15.22 -9.59
C LEU A 202 -13.93 -14.77 -8.33
N ILE A 203 -12.96 -15.57 -7.87
CA ILE A 203 -12.11 -15.17 -6.73
C ILE A 203 -11.41 -13.85 -7.02
N PHE A 204 -10.76 -13.73 -8.17
CA PHE A 204 -10.06 -12.47 -8.52
C PHE A 204 -11.03 -11.32 -8.79
N GLY A 205 -12.24 -11.59 -9.29
CA GLY A 205 -13.31 -10.59 -9.41
C GLY A 205 -13.75 -10.05 -8.05
N VAL A 206 -13.97 -10.92 -7.07
CA VAL A 206 -14.29 -10.51 -5.68
C VAL A 206 -13.13 -9.74 -5.05
N LEU A 207 -11.89 -10.23 -5.18
CA LEU A 207 -10.71 -9.54 -4.66
C LEU A 207 -10.51 -8.16 -5.32
N SER A 208 -10.81 -8.04 -6.61
CA SER A 208 -10.82 -6.77 -7.32
C SER A 208 -11.85 -5.80 -6.73
N GLY A 209 -13.08 -6.27 -6.50
CA GLY A 209 -14.13 -5.48 -5.85
C GLY A 209 -13.74 -5.02 -4.44
N ILE A 210 -13.13 -5.92 -3.64
CA ILE A 210 -12.62 -5.58 -2.30
C ILE A 210 -11.51 -4.51 -2.40
N ALA A 211 -10.54 -4.69 -3.28
CA ALA A 211 -9.44 -3.73 -3.45
C ALA A 211 -9.97 -2.34 -3.91
N TYR A 212 -10.97 -2.32 -4.78
CA TYR A 212 -11.65 -1.08 -5.17
C TYR A 212 -12.36 -0.41 -3.98
N LEU A 213 -13.11 -1.19 -3.18
CA LEU A 213 -13.74 -0.68 -1.97
C LEU A 213 -12.70 -0.11 -0.99
N LEU A 214 -11.57 -0.81 -0.78
CA LEU A 214 -10.48 -0.32 0.07
C LEU A 214 -9.91 0.99 -0.46
N SER A 215 -9.76 1.15 -1.79
CA SER A 215 -9.33 2.42 -2.40
C SER A 215 -10.32 3.55 -2.11
N LEU A 216 -11.63 3.30 -2.25
CA LEU A 216 -12.66 4.30 -1.92
C LEU A 216 -12.66 4.69 -0.44
N LEU A 217 -12.39 3.74 0.45
CA LEU A 217 -12.32 3.99 1.89
C LEU A 217 -11.07 4.76 2.34
N THR A 218 -10.11 5.01 1.44
CA THR A 218 -8.94 5.86 1.71
C THR A 218 -9.09 7.28 1.16
N MET A 219 -10.08 7.49 0.32
CA MET A 219 -10.36 8.78 -0.33
C MET A 219 -11.25 9.65 0.52
#